data_10016558c40d1e9fc561786ebbabf903
#
_entry.id   10016558c40d1e9fc561786ebbabf903
#
_cell.length_a   1.000
_cell.length_b   1.000
_cell.length_c   1.000
_cell.angle_alpha   90.00
_cell.angle_beta   90.00
_cell.angle_gamma   90.00
#
_symmetry.space_group_name_H-M   'P 1'
#
loop_
_entity.id
_entity.type
_entity.pdbx_description
1 polymer ?
#
loop_
_entity_poly.entity_id
_entity_poly.type
_entity_poly.pdbx_seq_one_letter_code
_entity_poly.pdbx_strand_id
1 'polypeptide(L)'
;PGGLAPTKAVRIKQILDAIDGGDLEWMEEAPLAEARDYLCELPGVGRKTANVVLNVAFGQPTIAVDTHIFRVANRTGLAPGKSPDEVERKLVKFVPEEFRQHAHHWLILHGRYICSARKPDCGGCPLRDLCEYRDKTA
;
A
#
# COMPACT_ATOMS: atom_id res chain seq x y z
N PRO A 1 -20.30 -0.17 12.14
CA PRO A 1 -19.61 -1.33 12.72
C PRO A 1 -18.65 -1.97 11.73
N GLY A 2 -17.38 -1.70 11.88
CA GLY A 2 -16.34 -2.42 11.15
C GLY A 2 -16.08 -3.77 11.81
N GLY A 3 -15.86 -4.82 11.03
CA GLY A 3 -15.43 -6.11 11.57
C GLY A 3 -14.21 -5.95 12.49
N LEU A 4 -14.08 -6.81 13.49
CA LEU A 4 -13.01 -6.79 14.49
C LEU A 4 -13.00 -5.53 15.39
N ALA A 5 -14.13 -4.85 15.56
CA ALA A 5 -14.23 -3.62 16.36
C ALA A 5 -13.63 -3.73 17.78
N PRO A 6 -13.87 -4.78 18.57
CA PRO A 6 -13.26 -4.93 19.90
C PRO A 6 -11.73 -4.99 19.85
N THR A 7 -11.16 -5.75 18.91
CA THR A 7 -9.71 -5.87 18.72
C THR A 7 -9.09 -4.55 18.29
N LYS A 8 -9.74 -3.84 17.37
CA LYS A 8 -9.30 -2.52 16.90
C LYS A 8 -9.31 -1.48 18.03
N ALA A 9 -10.36 -1.47 18.85
CA ALA A 9 -10.46 -0.55 19.98
C ALA A 9 -9.32 -0.75 20.99
N VAL A 10 -9.01 -2.00 21.34
CA VAL A 10 -7.88 -2.33 22.23
C VAL A 10 -6.55 -1.86 21.63
N ARG A 11 -6.33 -2.12 20.35
CA ARG A 11 -5.07 -1.73 19.66
C ARG A 11 -4.92 -0.22 19.56
N ILE A 12 -6.00 0.50 19.25
CA ILE A 12 -5.97 1.97 19.22
C ILE A 12 -5.56 2.52 20.59
N LYS A 13 -6.13 2.00 21.66
CA LYS A 13 -5.78 2.42 23.03
C LYS A 13 -4.30 2.12 23.31
N GLN A 14 -3.82 0.93 23.00
CA GLN A 14 -2.42 0.54 23.19
C GLN A 14 -1.46 1.44 22.39
N ILE A 15 -1.82 1.83 21.17
CA ILE A 15 -1.03 2.75 20.34
C ILE A 15 -0.98 4.14 20.98
N LEU A 16 -2.11 4.66 21.44
CA LEU A 16 -2.17 5.95 22.10
C LEU A 16 -1.34 5.98 23.37
N ASP A 17 -1.40 4.91 24.18
CA ASP A 17 -0.60 4.76 25.38
C ASP A 17 0.91 4.66 25.04
N ALA A 18 1.27 3.99 23.96
CA ALA A 18 2.67 3.85 23.53
C ALA A 18 3.26 5.17 22.99
N ILE A 19 2.44 5.99 22.31
CA ILE A 19 2.87 7.29 21.81
C ILE A 19 2.95 8.32 22.96
N ASP A 20 2.10 8.19 23.96
CA ASP A 20 2.06 9.02 25.19
C ASP A 20 2.20 10.53 24.94
N GLY A 21 1.40 11.04 23.97
CA GLY A 21 1.41 12.46 23.61
C GLY A 21 2.71 12.93 22.92
N GLY A 22 3.56 12.02 22.51
CA GLY A 22 4.79 12.34 21.78
C GLY A 22 4.54 12.97 20.43
N ASP A 23 5.44 13.85 20.01
CA ASP A 23 5.43 14.46 18.70
C ASP A 23 5.84 13.42 17.64
N LEU A 24 5.08 13.33 16.55
CA LEU A 24 5.33 12.45 15.41
C LEU A 24 5.76 13.20 14.14
N GLU A 25 5.83 14.53 14.17
CA GLU A 25 6.17 15.36 13.00
C GLU A 25 7.55 15.04 12.43
N TRP A 26 8.47 14.54 13.26
CA TRP A 26 9.80 14.12 12.82
C TRP A 26 9.78 13.08 11.69
N MET A 27 8.67 12.34 11.53
CA MET A 27 8.54 11.33 10.46
C MET A 27 8.42 11.93 9.06
N GLU A 28 8.11 13.21 8.92
CA GLU A 28 8.03 13.87 7.61
C GLU A 28 9.40 13.93 6.93
N GLU A 29 10.45 14.16 7.71
CA GLU A 29 11.83 14.35 7.21
C GLU A 29 12.77 13.21 7.61
N ALA A 30 12.33 12.27 8.43
CA ALA A 30 13.16 11.16 8.87
C ALA A 30 13.54 10.23 7.72
N PRO A 31 14.68 9.53 7.84
CA PRO A 31 14.96 8.40 6.96
C PRO A 31 13.80 7.40 6.99
N LEU A 32 13.34 7.00 5.81
CA LEU A 32 12.13 6.19 5.65
C LEU A 32 12.17 4.88 6.47
N ALA A 33 13.32 4.22 6.49
CA ALA A 33 13.51 2.99 7.27
C ALA A 33 13.32 3.22 8.76
N GLU A 34 13.86 4.31 9.31
CA GLU A 34 13.75 4.66 10.72
C GLU A 34 12.30 4.96 11.14
N ALA A 35 11.60 5.78 10.35
CA ALA A 35 10.19 6.08 10.58
C ALA A 35 9.31 4.83 10.48
N ARG A 36 9.58 3.97 9.50
CA ARG A 36 8.86 2.70 9.34
C ARG A 36 9.10 1.76 10.52
N ASP A 37 10.33 1.60 10.96
CA ASP A 37 10.68 0.73 12.09
C ASP A 37 9.99 1.20 13.37
N TYR A 38 9.98 2.49 13.64
CA TYR A 38 9.23 3.06 14.76
C TYR A 38 7.74 2.69 14.72
N LEU A 39 7.10 2.90 13.57
CA LEU A 39 5.68 2.56 13.42
C LEU A 39 5.40 1.07 13.57
N CYS A 40 6.28 0.21 13.06
CA CYS A 40 6.12 -1.24 13.16
C CYS A 40 6.29 -1.78 14.59
N GLU A 41 6.92 -1.03 15.50
CA GLU A 41 6.99 -1.37 16.91
C GLU A 41 5.67 -1.11 17.65
N LEU A 42 4.78 -0.28 17.09
CA LEU A 42 3.49 -0.01 17.69
C LEU A 42 2.57 -1.23 17.63
N PRO A 43 1.73 -1.46 18.66
CA PRO A 43 0.84 -2.62 18.72
C PRO A 43 -0.09 -2.72 17.51
N GLY A 44 -0.05 -3.84 16.80
CA GLY A 44 -0.91 -4.12 15.64
C GLY A 44 -0.55 -3.37 14.35
N VAL A 45 0.57 -2.68 14.30
CA VAL A 45 1.08 -2.00 13.10
C VAL A 45 2.11 -2.88 12.41
N GLY A 46 1.79 -3.35 11.22
CA GLY A 46 2.70 -4.05 10.33
C GLY A 46 3.25 -3.12 9.24
N ARG A 47 4.10 -3.68 8.37
CA ARG A 47 4.76 -2.94 7.29
C ARG A 47 3.78 -2.20 6.37
N LYS A 48 2.69 -2.87 5.97
CA LYS A 48 1.66 -2.25 5.13
C LYS A 48 1.04 -1.03 5.80
N THR A 49 0.61 -1.15 7.05
CA THR A 49 0.00 -0.05 7.81
C THR A 49 1.00 1.09 8.01
N ALA A 50 2.24 0.77 8.36
CA ALA A 50 3.30 1.77 8.48
C ALA A 50 3.52 2.55 7.18
N ASN A 51 3.58 1.86 6.04
CA ASN A 51 3.70 2.50 4.73
C ASN A 51 2.51 3.40 4.39
N VAL A 52 1.27 2.99 4.72
CA VAL A 52 0.07 3.82 4.52
C VAL A 52 0.16 5.09 5.36
N VAL A 53 0.51 4.98 6.64
CA VAL A 53 0.64 6.13 7.54
C VAL A 53 1.71 7.09 7.04
N LEU A 54 2.87 6.59 6.66
CA LEU A 54 3.98 7.41 6.14
C LEU A 54 3.58 8.14 4.84
N ASN A 55 2.84 7.48 3.97
CA ASN A 55 2.38 8.10 2.72
C ASN A 55 1.30 9.16 2.98
N VAL A 56 0.23 8.80 3.70
CA VAL A 56 -0.96 9.63 3.83
C VAL A 56 -0.79 10.74 4.86
N ALA A 57 -0.20 10.45 6.00
CA ALA A 57 -0.06 11.41 7.10
C ALA A 57 1.23 12.24 7.01
N PHE A 58 2.31 11.69 6.51
CA PHE A 58 3.63 12.31 6.52
C PHE A 58 4.21 12.60 5.12
N GLY A 59 3.48 12.35 4.05
CA GLY A 59 3.89 12.66 2.69
C GLY A 59 5.11 11.89 2.17
N GLN A 60 5.51 10.83 2.84
CA GLN A 60 6.65 10.00 2.44
C GLN A 60 6.30 9.17 1.18
N PRO A 61 7.24 8.98 0.23
CA PRO A 61 6.99 8.29 -1.03
C PRO A 61 6.97 6.76 -0.90
N THR A 62 6.10 6.24 -0.05
CA THR A 62 5.89 4.80 0.16
C THR A 62 4.83 4.23 -0.75
N ILE A 63 4.88 2.91 -0.99
CA ILE A 63 3.83 2.16 -1.67
C ILE A 63 3.44 0.98 -0.77
N ALA A 64 2.27 1.08 -0.12
CA ALA A 64 1.76 0.01 0.72
C ALA A 64 1.04 -1.02 -0.13
N VAL A 65 1.64 -2.20 -0.30
CA VAL A 65 1.06 -3.26 -1.14
C VAL A 65 -0.05 -3.99 -0.39
N ASP A 66 -1.27 -3.74 -0.81
CA ASP A 66 -2.46 -4.48 -0.40
C ASP A 66 -2.84 -5.56 -1.43
N THR A 67 -3.97 -6.22 -1.22
CA THR A 67 -4.45 -7.25 -2.15
C THR A 67 -4.78 -6.71 -3.55
N HIS A 68 -5.18 -5.45 -3.66
CA HIS A 68 -5.45 -4.80 -4.95
C HIS A 68 -4.15 -4.54 -5.71
N ILE A 69 -3.19 -3.90 -5.06
CA ILE A 69 -1.88 -3.58 -5.65
C ILE A 69 -1.12 -4.85 -5.99
N PHE A 70 -1.11 -5.84 -5.10
CA PHE A 70 -0.50 -7.14 -5.35
C PHE A 70 -1.04 -7.79 -6.63
N ARG A 71 -2.36 -7.81 -6.78
CA ARG A 71 -3.01 -8.36 -7.97
C ARG A 71 -2.68 -7.57 -9.24
N VAL A 72 -2.83 -6.24 -9.19
CA VAL A 72 -2.54 -5.37 -10.34
C VAL A 72 -1.10 -5.51 -10.79
N ALA A 73 -0.15 -5.42 -9.87
CA ALA A 73 1.28 -5.52 -10.18
C ALA A 73 1.66 -6.84 -10.85
N ASN A 74 1.08 -7.95 -10.38
CA ASN A 74 1.31 -9.26 -10.97
C ASN A 74 0.62 -9.45 -12.32
N ARG A 75 -0.63 -8.99 -12.46
CA ARG A 75 -1.38 -9.13 -13.72
C ARG A 75 -0.82 -8.26 -14.84
N THR A 76 -0.47 -7.03 -14.53
CA THR A 76 0.08 -6.11 -15.54
C THR A 76 1.51 -6.42 -15.93
N GLY A 77 2.24 -7.16 -15.12
CA GLY A 77 3.68 -7.37 -15.29
C GLY A 77 4.52 -6.21 -14.78
N LEU A 78 3.90 -5.19 -14.17
CA LEU A 78 4.59 -3.99 -13.67
C LEU A 78 5.63 -4.33 -12.60
N ALA A 79 5.27 -5.17 -11.65
CA ALA A 79 6.15 -5.59 -10.56
C ALA A 79 5.74 -6.99 -10.07
N PRO A 80 5.94 -8.05 -10.88
CA PRO A 80 5.54 -9.39 -10.50
C PRO A 80 6.36 -9.89 -9.30
N GLY A 81 5.68 -10.48 -8.33
CA GLY A 81 6.31 -11.03 -7.14
C GLY A 81 5.42 -12.04 -6.43
N LYS A 82 6.05 -12.90 -5.63
CA LYS A 82 5.36 -13.97 -4.89
C LYS A 82 4.83 -13.51 -3.54
N SER A 83 5.34 -12.39 -3.02
CA SER A 83 4.93 -11.82 -1.75
C SER A 83 4.69 -10.31 -1.88
N PRO A 84 3.89 -9.71 -0.98
CA PRO A 84 3.70 -8.27 -0.93
C PRO A 84 5.02 -7.49 -0.79
N ASP A 85 5.95 -7.99 0.00
CA ASP A 85 7.27 -7.35 0.20
C ASP A 85 8.12 -7.35 -1.07
N GLU A 86 8.07 -8.42 -1.85
CA GLU A 86 8.75 -8.50 -3.15
C GLU A 86 8.15 -7.50 -4.15
N VAL A 87 6.83 -7.43 -4.22
CA VAL A 87 6.10 -6.48 -5.07
C VAL A 87 6.42 -5.04 -4.65
N GLU A 88 6.41 -4.74 -3.34
CA GLU A 88 6.77 -3.42 -2.83
C GLU A 88 8.18 -3.00 -3.28
N ARG A 89 9.17 -3.86 -3.06
CA ARG A 89 10.56 -3.57 -3.46
C ARG A 89 10.68 -3.27 -4.94
N LYS A 90 10.02 -4.03 -5.79
CA LYS A 90 10.02 -3.82 -7.24
C LYS A 90 9.30 -2.55 -7.63
N LEU A 91 8.13 -2.27 -7.05
CA LEU A 91 7.39 -1.03 -7.31
C LEU A 91 8.18 0.21 -6.92
N VAL A 92 8.78 0.21 -5.73
CA VAL A 92 9.60 1.34 -5.25
C VAL A 92 10.81 1.56 -6.15
N LYS A 93 11.41 0.49 -6.68
CA LYS A 93 12.54 0.59 -7.62
C LYS A 93 12.11 1.07 -9.01
N PHE A 94 10.95 0.60 -9.49
CA PHE A 94 10.46 0.88 -10.84
C PHE A 94 9.76 2.23 -10.97
N VAL A 95 8.92 2.59 -9.98
CA VAL A 95 8.15 3.83 -10.01
C VAL A 95 9.07 5.01 -9.67
N PRO A 96 9.18 6.02 -10.54
CA PRO A 96 9.94 7.24 -10.22
C PRO A 96 9.47 7.87 -8.91
N GLU A 97 10.39 8.43 -8.14
CA GLU A 97 10.12 8.96 -6.81
C GLU A 97 8.98 9.99 -6.80
N GLU A 98 8.96 10.88 -7.80
CA GLU A 98 7.91 11.90 -7.98
C GLU A 98 6.49 11.34 -8.08
N PHE A 99 6.33 10.07 -8.50
CA PHE A 99 5.03 9.42 -8.64
C PHE A 99 4.68 8.46 -7.50
N ARG A 100 5.64 8.10 -6.64
CA ARG A 100 5.43 7.05 -5.62
C ARG A 100 4.30 7.36 -4.67
N GLN A 101 4.19 8.61 -4.22
CA GLN A 101 3.15 9.01 -3.28
C GLN A 101 1.75 8.82 -3.87
N HIS A 102 1.55 9.16 -5.13
CA HIS A 102 0.27 9.02 -5.81
C HIS A 102 0.04 7.64 -6.42
N ALA A 103 1.10 6.94 -6.79
CA ALA A 103 1.03 5.59 -7.38
C ALA A 103 0.27 4.61 -6.48
N HIS A 104 0.45 4.71 -5.17
CA HIS A 104 -0.30 3.93 -4.19
C HIS A 104 -1.82 4.04 -4.40
N HIS A 105 -2.35 5.27 -4.48
CA HIS A 105 -3.77 5.50 -4.69
C HIS A 105 -4.23 5.07 -6.08
N TRP A 106 -3.47 5.38 -7.12
CA TRP A 106 -3.81 5.01 -8.50
C TRP A 106 -3.91 3.49 -8.67
N LEU A 107 -2.96 2.74 -8.12
CA LEU A 107 -2.96 1.29 -8.18
C LEU A 107 -4.12 0.66 -7.40
N ILE A 108 -4.46 1.21 -6.22
CA ILE A 108 -5.63 0.76 -5.45
C ILE A 108 -6.91 1.01 -6.23
N LEU A 109 -7.11 2.22 -6.74
CA LEU A 109 -8.31 2.57 -7.50
C LEU A 109 -8.46 1.72 -8.75
N HIS A 110 -7.37 1.52 -9.50
CA HIS A 110 -7.36 0.63 -10.66
C HIS A 110 -7.72 -0.81 -10.28
N GLY A 111 -7.15 -1.33 -9.22
CA GLY A 111 -7.44 -2.68 -8.73
C GLY A 111 -8.85 -2.85 -8.19
N ARG A 112 -9.44 -1.80 -7.65
CA ARG A 112 -10.79 -1.83 -7.09
C ARG A 112 -11.87 -1.75 -8.16
N TYR A 113 -11.71 -0.85 -9.12
CA TYR A 113 -12.78 -0.50 -10.05
C TYR A 113 -12.62 -1.09 -11.46
N ILE A 114 -11.39 -1.35 -11.91
CA ILE A 114 -11.10 -1.87 -13.26
C ILE A 114 -10.56 -3.29 -13.18
N CYS A 115 -9.39 -3.49 -12.59
CA CYS A 115 -8.75 -4.79 -12.49
C CYS A 115 -9.25 -5.58 -11.28
N SER A 116 -10.57 -5.80 -11.19
CA SER A 116 -11.19 -6.51 -10.07
C SER A 116 -10.75 -7.99 -10.01
N ALA A 117 -10.92 -8.62 -8.84
CA ALA A 117 -10.42 -9.98 -8.62
C ALA A 117 -11.11 -11.02 -9.49
N ARG A 118 -12.45 -11.00 -9.52
CA ARG A 118 -13.26 -12.03 -10.18
C ARG A 118 -13.61 -11.69 -11.63
N LYS A 119 -13.91 -10.42 -11.90
CA LYS A 119 -14.36 -9.98 -13.23
C LYS A 119 -13.68 -8.65 -13.58
N PRO A 120 -12.41 -8.67 -14.03
CA PRO A 120 -11.75 -7.44 -14.47
C PRO A 120 -12.38 -6.90 -15.74
N ASP A 121 -12.50 -5.59 -15.83
CA ASP A 121 -12.94 -4.91 -17.06
C ASP A 121 -11.73 -4.64 -17.97
N CYS A 122 -11.25 -5.69 -18.62
CA CYS A 122 -10.11 -5.57 -19.53
C CYS A 122 -10.49 -4.88 -20.85
N GLY A 123 -11.77 -4.96 -21.26
CA GLY A 123 -12.27 -4.30 -22.47
C GLY A 123 -12.17 -2.78 -22.38
N GLY A 124 -12.56 -2.20 -21.24
CA GLY A 124 -12.47 -0.78 -20.95
C GLY A 124 -11.16 -0.32 -20.29
N CYS A 125 -10.21 -1.23 -20.08
CA CYS A 125 -9.00 -0.91 -19.34
C CYS A 125 -8.01 -0.08 -20.18
N PRO A 126 -7.60 1.10 -19.72
CA PRO A 126 -6.63 1.94 -20.45
C PRO A 126 -5.23 1.32 -20.54
N LEU A 127 -4.94 0.30 -19.73
CA LEU A 127 -3.66 -0.40 -19.74
C LEU A 127 -3.68 -1.70 -20.57
N ARG A 128 -4.78 -1.99 -21.26
CA ARG A 128 -4.99 -3.27 -21.94
C ARG A 128 -3.82 -3.69 -22.83
N ASP A 129 -3.32 -2.78 -23.62
CA ASP A 129 -2.28 -3.07 -24.62
C ASP A 129 -0.88 -3.27 -23.99
N LEU A 130 -0.66 -2.69 -22.81
CA LEU A 130 0.60 -2.81 -22.06
C LEU A 130 0.57 -3.95 -21.04
N CYS A 131 -0.62 -4.50 -20.76
CA CYS A 131 -0.84 -5.47 -19.70
C CYS A 131 -0.46 -6.88 -20.14
N GLU A 132 0.32 -7.59 -19.32
CA GLU A 132 0.76 -8.97 -19.57
C GLU A 132 -0.25 -10.05 -19.15
N TYR A 133 -1.38 -9.67 -18.57
CA TYR A 133 -2.40 -10.63 -18.13
C TYR A 133 -2.95 -11.43 -19.30
N ARG A 134 -2.86 -12.77 -19.20
CA ARG A 134 -3.25 -13.67 -20.29
C ARG A 134 -4.74 -13.88 -20.41
N ASP A 135 -5.46 -13.91 -19.28
CA ASP A 135 -6.90 -14.20 -19.23
C ASP A 135 -7.74 -12.91 -19.31
N LYS A 136 -7.39 -12.02 -20.23
CA LYS A 136 -8.12 -10.77 -20.43
C LYS A 136 -9.57 -11.03 -20.83
N THR A 137 -10.48 -10.34 -20.15
CA THR A 137 -11.89 -10.32 -20.53
C THR A 137 -12.13 -9.46 -21.77
N ALA A 138 -13.25 -9.69 -22.44
CA ALA A 138 -13.66 -8.92 -23.61
C ALA A 138 -13.98 -7.46 -23.26
#